data_93c0bd4a3508e144c598daecddc499dc
#
_entry.id   93c0bd4a3508e144c598daecddc499dc
#
_cell.length_a   1.000
_cell.length_b   1.000
_cell.length_c   1.000
_cell.angle_alpha   90.00
_cell.angle_beta   90.00
_cell.angle_gamma   90.00
#
_symmetry.space_group_name_H-M   'P 1'
#
loop_
_entity.id
_entity.type
_entity.pdbx_description
1 polymer ?
#
loop_
_entity_poly.entity_id
_entity_poly.type
_entity_poly.pdbx_seq_one_letter_code
_entity_poly.pdbx_strand_id
1 'polypeptide(L)'
;NETLYLISREEQDRGALYAYNTATRERGPAVFVPPAGEISDVILSQDRTKLLGVAYESDRVKHHWFDPQRAALQAQLEGAFPGLDVRVTSQSDDGQVCLVWVASDREAGVYFVLDKAAGSLSTFKRAREIDPRLMQPMEPVTFAARDGLELHGYLTRPAGSAGRKVPLIIHPH
;
A
#
# COMPACT_ATOMS: atom_id res chain seq x y z
N ASN A 1 15.07 10.06 19.94
CA ASN A 1 14.74 10.67 18.66
C ASN A 1 13.86 11.88 18.90
N GLU A 2 14.27 13.05 18.44
CA GLU A 2 13.55 14.31 18.66
C GLU A 2 12.53 14.61 17.54
N THR A 3 12.44 13.74 16.54
CA THR A 3 11.54 13.93 15.39
C THR A 3 10.36 12.96 15.47
N LEU A 4 9.15 13.51 15.39
CA LEU A 4 7.90 12.80 15.15
C LEU A 4 7.44 13.08 13.71
N TYR A 5 6.76 12.11 13.12
CA TYR A 5 6.10 12.30 11.83
C TYR A 5 4.59 12.40 12.04
N LEU A 6 3.99 13.44 11.48
CA LEU A 6 2.58 13.78 11.62
C LEU A 6 1.92 13.80 10.24
N ILE A 7 0.70 13.28 10.15
CA ILE A 7 -0.15 13.47 8.97
C ILE A 7 -1.18 14.55 9.34
N SER A 8 -1.23 15.62 8.56
CA SER A 8 -2.15 16.74 8.77
C SER A 8 -2.73 17.25 7.45
N ARG A 9 -3.97 17.72 7.50
CA ARG A 9 -4.69 18.33 6.37
C ARG A 9 -4.80 19.86 6.49
N GLU A 10 -4.19 20.48 7.50
CA GLU A 10 -4.37 21.91 7.78
C GLU A 10 -4.07 22.83 6.61
N GLU A 11 -3.12 22.46 5.75
CA GLU A 11 -2.68 23.29 4.62
C GLU A 11 -3.00 22.65 3.26
N GLN A 12 -3.62 21.47 3.25
CA GLN A 12 -3.82 20.65 2.07
C GLN A 12 -5.20 19.99 2.11
N ASP A 13 -5.83 19.78 0.97
CA ASP A 13 -7.06 18.97 0.85
C ASP A 13 -6.83 17.51 1.25
N ARG A 14 -5.57 17.03 1.09
CA ARG A 14 -5.14 15.66 1.42
C ARG A 14 -4.18 15.69 2.59
N GLY A 15 -4.14 14.59 3.35
CA GLY A 15 -3.19 14.43 4.43
C GLY A 15 -1.75 14.49 3.92
N ALA A 16 -1.00 15.52 4.32
CA ALA A 16 0.43 15.64 4.04
C ALA A 16 1.26 15.16 5.24
N LEU A 17 2.45 14.62 4.96
CA LEU A 17 3.41 14.19 5.98
C LEU A 17 4.29 15.38 6.39
N TYR A 18 4.41 15.60 7.69
CA TYR A 18 5.27 16.63 8.28
C TYR A 18 6.25 16.01 9.28
N ALA A 19 7.43 16.59 9.39
CA ALA A 19 8.34 16.35 10.49
C ALA A 19 8.09 17.37 11.61
N TYR A 20 7.94 16.90 12.84
CA TYR A 20 7.76 17.71 14.04
C TYR A 20 8.95 17.50 14.96
N ASN A 21 9.62 18.59 15.33
CA ASN A 21 10.71 18.56 16.29
C ASN A 21 10.14 18.69 17.70
N THR A 22 10.33 17.66 18.53
CA THR A 22 9.80 17.63 19.91
C THR A 22 10.54 18.54 20.87
N ALA A 23 11.81 18.87 20.59
CA ALA A 23 12.64 19.76 21.44
C ALA A 23 12.27 21.23 21.20
N THR A 24 12.15 21.66 19.94
CA THR A 24 11.77 23.04 19.60
C THR A 24 10.25 23.24 19.59
N ARG A 25 9.46 22.14 19.53
CA ARG A 25 7.99 22.13 19.39
C ARG A 25 7.53 22.77 18.08
N GLU A 26 8.32 22.65 17.03
CA GLU A 26 8.03 23.23 15.73
C GLU A 26 7.75 22.15 14.69
N ARG A 27 6.79 22.44 13.83
CA ARG A 27 6.49 21.66 12.63
C ARG A 27 7.25 22.24 11.45
N GLY A 28 8.03 21.42 10.78
CA GLY A 28 8.69 21.77 9.51
C GLY A 28 7.71 21.84 8.33
N PRO A 29 8.22 22.15 7.13
CA PRO A 29 7.44 22.08 5.90
C PRO A 29 6.99 20.63 5.62
N ALA A 30 6.03 20.48 4.69
CA ALA A 30 5.59 19.16 4.27
C ALA A 30 6.76 18.34 3.69
N VAL A 31 6.98 17.17 4.24
CA VAL A 31 7.99 16.21 3.78
C VAL A 31 7.50 15.47 2.53
N PHE A 32 6.19 15.19 2.51
CA PHE A 32 5.55 14.53 1.38
C PHE A 32 4.06 14.91 1.32
N VAL A 33 3.59 15.19 0.10
CA VAL A 33 2.18 15.38 -0.23
C VAL A 33 1.81 14.31 -1.27
N PRO A 34 0.83 13.43 -1.01
CA PRO A 34 0.47 12.41 -1.97
C PRO A 34 -0.12 13.04 -3.25
N PRO A 35 0.29 12.62 -4.44
CA PRO A 35 -0.23 13.16 -5.70
C PRO A 35 -1.70 12.81 -5.92
N ALA A 36 -2.17 11.72 -5.30
CA ALA A 36 -3.56 11.27 -5.29
C ALA A 36 -3.82 10.46 -4.02
N GLY A 37 -5.08 10.41 -3.57
CA GLY A 37 -5.51 9.64 -2.41
C GLY A 37 -4.94 10.13 -1.08
N GLU A 38 -4.76 9.24 -0.14
CA GLU A 38 -4.37 9.54 1.24
C GLU A 38 -3.16 8.72 1.68
N ILE A 39 -2.34 9.26 2.59
CA ILE A 39 -1.26 8.50 3.23
C ILE A 39 -1.87 7.43 4.12
N SER A 40 -1.55 6.17 3.84
CA SER A 40 -2.04 5.02 4.61
C SER A 40 -1.00 4.51 5.62
N ASP A 41 0.30 4.74 5.37
CA ASP A 41 1.35 4.31 6.31
C ASP A 41 2.62 5.17 6.20
N VAL A 42 3.33 5.31 7.33
CA VAL A 42 4.64 5.97 7.43
C VAL A 42 5.68 4.93 7.79
N ILE A 43 6.53 4.60 6.82
CA ILE A 43 7.48 3.49 6.92
C ILE A 43 8.79 4.00 7.53
N LEU A 44 9.08 3.54 8.73
CA LEU A 44 10.29 3.86 9.48
C LEU A 44 11.27 2.69 9.48
N SER A 45 12.53 2.98 9.79
CA SER A 45 13.51 1.94 10.15
C SER A 45 13.06 1.21 11.41
N GLN A 46 13.62 0.02 11.66
CA GLN A 46 13.24 -0.82 12.80
C GLN A 46 13.47 -0.12 14.14
N ASP A 47 14.55 0.61 14.27
CA ASP A 47 14.85 1.45 15.43
C ASP A 47 14.03 2.75 15.47
N ARG A 48 13.16 2.98 14.49
CA ARG A 48 12.30 4.17 14.31
C ARG A 48 13.08 5.49 14.26
N THR A 49 14.34 5.46 13.86
CA THR A 49 15.18 6.66 13.78
C THR A 49 15.17 7.31 12.41
N LYS A 50 14.85 6.55 11.35
CA LYS A 50 14.89 7.02 9.97
C LYS A 50 13.52 6.85 9.29
N LEU A 51 13.13 7.86 8.53
CA LEU A 51 12.02 7.75 7.57
C LEU A 51 12.53 7.04 6.32
N LEU A 52 11.98 5.87 6.03
CA LEU A 52 12.34 5.08 4.86
C LEU A 52 11.42 5.37 3.67
N GLY A 53 10.14 5.60 3.94
CA GLY A 53 9.16 5.87 2.90
C GLY A 53 7.78 6.13 3.46
N VAL A 54 6.83 6.29 2.56
CA VAL A 54 5.39 6.38 2.84
C VAL A 54 4.63 5.48 1.89
N ALA A 55 3.55 4.89 2.38
CA ALA A 55 2.53 4.28 1.55
C ALA A 55 1.33 5.22 1.44
N TYR A 56 0.73 5.31 0.28
CA TYR A 56 -0.49 6.07 0.05
C TYR A 56 -1.45 5.31 -0.88
N GLU A 57 -2.73 5.49 -0.65
CA GLU A 57 -3.78 4.81 -1.39
C GLU A 57 -4.43 5.76 -2.39
N SER A 58 -4.46 5.37 -3.66
CA SER A 58 -5.23 6.00 -4.70
C SER A 58 -6.21 4.97 -5.29
N ASP A 59 -5.98 4.50 -6.50
CA ASP A 59 -6.58 3.30 -7.09
C ASP A 59 -5.96 2.00 -6.57
N ARG A 60 -4.72 2.08 -6.10
CA ARG A 60 -3.94 1.01 -5.45
C ARG A 60 -3.02 1.62 -4.40
N VAL A 61 -2.48 0.77 -3.54
CA VAL A 61 -1.41 1.18 -2.63
C VAL A 61 -0.16 1.46 -3.45
N LYS A 62 0.40 2.65 -3.26
CA LYS A 62 1.65 3.12 -3.89
C LYS A 62 2.64 3.50 -2.80
N HIS A 63 3.92 3.41 -3.12
CA HIS A 63 4.98 3.77 -2.20
C HIS A 63 5.81 4.93 -2.75
N HIS A 64 6.20 5.84 -1.86
CA HIS A 64 7.26 6.81 -2.12
C HIS A 64 8.39 6.53 -1.14
N TRP A 65 9.57 6.22 -1.68
CA TRP A 65 10.73 5.84 -0.89
C TRP A 65 11.73 7.00 -0.77
N PHE A 66 12.13 7.32 0.45
CA PHE A 66 13.22 8.23 0.75
C PHE A 66 14.55 7.47 0.85
N ASP A 67 14.51 6.19 1.20
CA ASP A 67 15.67 5.31 1.30
C ASP A 67 15.90 4.53 0.00
N PRO A 68 17.07 4.72 -0.68
CA PRO A 68 17.34 4.06 -1.96
C PRO A 68 17.42 2.53 -1.86
N GLN A 69 17.85 1.99 -0.72
CA GLN A 69 17.95 0.53 -0.54
C GLN A 69 16.56 -0.09 -0.43
N ARG A 70 15.65 0.59 0.26
CA ARG A 70 14.24 0.17 0.33
C ARG A 70 13.56 0.29 -1.02
N ALA A 71 13.82 1.36 -1.77
CA ALA A 71 13.33 1.52 -3.13
C ALA A 71 13.78 0.36 -4.04
N ALA A 72 15.06 0.02 -4.00
CA ALA A 72 15.62 -1.07 -4.79
C ALA A 72 15.01 -2.44 -4.41
N LEU A 73 14.89 -2.71 -3.10
CA LEU A 73 14.25 -3.93 -2.62
C LEU A 73 12.78 -4.03 -3.08
N GLN A 74 12.03 -2.93 -2.96
CA GLN A 74 10.64 -2.90 -3.40
C GLN A 74 10.53 -3.17 -4.91
N ALA A 75 11.37 -2.54 -5.73
CA ALA A 75 11.39 -2.74 -7.17
C ALA A 75 11.72 -4.21 -7.55
N GLN A 76 12.66 -4.84 -6.84
CA GLN A 76 12.96 -6.26 -7.03
C GLN A 76 11.77 -7.17 -6.73
N LEU A 77 11.08 -6.90 -5.61
CA LEU A 77 9.90 -7.67 -5.20
C LEU A 77 8.73 -7.47 -6.17
N GLU A 78 8.46 -6.25 -6.61
CA GLU A 78 7.44 -5.95 -7.62
C GLU A 78 7.77 -6.63 -8.96
N GLY A 79 9.05 -6.71 -9.34
CA GLY A 79 9.51 -7.46 -10.49
C GLY A 79 9.30 -8.97 -10.38
N ALA A 80 9.40 -9.53 -9.17
CA ALA A 80 9.15 -10.94 -8.90
C ALA A 80 7.64 -11.29 -8.89
N PHE A 81 6.77 -10.31 -8.62
CA PHE A 81 5.32 -10.49 -8.52
C PHE A 81 4.57 -9.45 -9.37
N PRO A 82 4.70 -9.49 -10.70
CA PRO A 82 4.13 -8.47 -11.57
C PRO A 82 2.59 -8.39 -11.44
N GLY A 83 2.08 -7.17 -11.25
CA GLY A 83 0.65 -6.89 -11.13
C GLY A 83 0.02 -7.24 -9.79
N LEU A 84 0.80 -7.69 -8.80
CA LEU A 84 0.34 -7.95 -7.44
C LEU A 84 0.78 -6.82 -6.50
N ASP A 85 0.04 -6.64 -5.41
CA ASP A 85 0.45 -5.78 -4.31
C ASP A 85 1.50 -6.51 -3.48
N VAL A 86 2.66 -5.88 -3.33
CA VAL A 86 3.80 -6.47 -2.62
C VAL A 86 4.29 -5.51 -1.56
N ARG A 87 4.45 -6.00 -0.33
CA ARG A 87 5.00 -5.20 0.77
C ARG A 87 5.78 -6.05 1.76
N VAL A 88 6.85 -5.50 2.24
CA VAL A 88 7.59 -6.08 3.37
C VAL A 88 6.84 -5.69 4.65
N THR A 89 6.34 -6.69 5.37
CA THR A 89 5.55 -6.50 6.59
C THR A 89 6.39 -6.59 7.86
N SER A 90 7.52 -7.28 7.79
CA SER A 90 8.46 -7.42 8.91
C SER A 90 9.85 -7.76 8.40
N GLN A 91 10.85 -7.53 9.24
CA GLN A 91 12.24 -7.92 8.95
C GLN A 91 12.96 -8.30 10.25
N SER A 92 14.00 -9.13 10.13
CA SER A 92 14.93 -9.45 11.23
C SER A 92 15.74 -8.23 11.66
N ASP A 93 16.32 -8.27 12.86
CA ASP A 93 17.09 -7.15 13.42
C ASP A 93 18.28 -6.74 12.55
N ASP A 94 18.93 -7.70 11.91
CA ASP A 94 20.01 -7.48 10.95
C ASP A 94 19.51 -7.10 9.54
N GLY A 95 18.19 -7.12 9.32
CA GLY A 95 17.54 -6.80 8.04
C GLY A 95 17.78 -7.84 6.95
N GLN A 96 18.37 -9.02 7.24
CA GLN A 96 18.69 -10.04 6.24
C GLN A 96 17.49 -10.91 5.87
N VAL A 97 16.58 -11.12 6.80
CA VAL A 97 15.35 -11.89 6.55
C VAL A 97 14.15 -10.96 6.56
N CYS A 98 13.33 -11.03 5.53
CA CYS A 98 12.11 -10.23 5.43
C CYS A 98 10.88 -11.12 5.28
N LEU A 99 9.79 -10.74 5.92
CA LEU A 99 8.47 -11.29 5.65
C LEU A 99 7.79 -10.40 4.62
N VAL A 100 7.43 -10.99 3.48
CA VAL A 100 6.84 -10.30 2.34
C VAL A 100 5.40 -10.74 2.18
N TRP A 101 4.48 -9.79 2.15
CA TRP A 101 3.08 -10.00 1.83
C TRP A 101 2.85 -9.74 0.36
N VAL A 102 2.15 -10.66 -0.30
CA VAL A 102 1.77 -10.55 -1.71
C VAL A 102 0.28 -10.83 -1.82
N ALA A 103 -0.47 -9.92 -2.42
CA ALA A 103 -1.91 -10.04 -2.58
C ALA A 103 -2.41 -9.37 -3.86
N SER A 104 -3.66 -9.62 -4.22
CA SER A 104 -4.41 -8.88 -5.23
C SER A 104 -5.91 -9.06 -4.98
N ASP A 105 -6.72 -8.47 -5.83
CA ASP A 105 -8.16 -8.71 -5.92
C ASP A 105 -8.53 -10.19 -6.19
N ARG A 106 -7.58 -10.99 -6.70
CA ARG A 106 -7.75 -12.42 -7.01
C ARG A 106 -6.91 -13.35 -6.16
N GLU A 107 -5.91 -12.84 -5.45
CA GLU A 107 -5.08 -13.61 -4.51
C GLU A 107 -5.30 -13.08 -3.10
N ALA A 108 -5.92 -13.89 -2.26
CA ALA A 108 -6.33 -13.50 -0.89
C ALA A 108 -5.16 -13.22 0.06
N GLY A 109 -3.95 -13.38 -0.42
CA GLY A 109 -2.70 -13.04 0.26
C GLY A 109 -1.86 -14.25 0.61
N VAL A 110 -0.57 -14.12 0.29
CA VAL A 110 0.47 -15.11 0.59
C VAL A 110 1.62 -14.40 1.27
N TYR A 111 2.11 -14.99 2.35
CA TYR A 111 3.35 -14.60 2.98
C TYR A 111 4.52 -15.39 2.40
N PHE A 112 5.59 -14.69 2.10
CA PHE A 112 6.87 -15.24 1.68
C PHE A 112 7.95 -14.83 2.67
N VAL A 113 8.95 -15.68 2.84
CA VAL A 113 10.20 -15.36 3.52
C VAL A 113 11.24 -15.08 2.46
N LEU A 114 11.78 -13.88 2.47
CA LEU A 114 12.96 -13.48 1.70
C LEU A 114 14.18 -13.57 2.59
N ASP A 115 15.13 -14.42 2.24
CA ASP A 115 16.48 -14.46 2.79
C ASP A 115 17.42 -13.76 1.80
N LYS A 116 17.88 -12.56 2.16
CA LYS A 116 18.73 -11.74 1.29
C LYS A 116 20.14 -12.31 1.15
N ALA A 117 20.66 -12.96 2.21
CA ALA A 117 21.98 -13.56 2.17
C ALA A 117 22.02 -14.78 1.27
N ALA A 118 20.98 -15.62 1.33
CA ALA A 118 20.83 -16.77 0.45
C ALA A 118 20.28 -16.41 -0.94
N GLY A 119 19.77 -15.19 -1.14
CA GLY A 119 19.09 -14.79 -2.37
C GLY A 119 17.83 -15.61 -2.65
N SER A 120 17.16 -16.12 -1.62
CA SER A 120 16.03 -17.04 -1.74
C SER A 120 14.71 -16.41 -1.29
N LEU A 121 13.65 -16.76 -1.99
CA LEU A 121 12.28 -16.37 -1.68
C LEU A 121 11.42 -17.63 -1.61
N SER A 122 10.86 -17.91 -0.45
CA SER A 122 10.08 -19.13 -0.21
C SER A 122 8.70 -18.81 0.35
N THR A 123 7.69 -19.58 -0.06
CA THR A 123 6.34 -19.47 0.51
C THR A 123 6.35 -19.85 1.99
N PHE A 124 5.83 -18.98 2.84
CA PHE A 124 5.66 -19.23 4.26
C PHE A 124 4.24 -19.72 4.58
N LYS A 125 3.23 -18.92 4.21
CA LYS A 125 1.83 -19.22 4.54
C LYS A 125 0.87 -18.47 3.62
N ARG A 126 -0.23 -19.14 3.23
CA ARG A 126 -1.40 -18.45 2.67
C ARG A 126 -2.26 -17.89 3.79
N ALA A 127 -2.77 -16.68 3.62
CA ALA A 127 -3.67 -16.06 4.58
C ALA A 127 -5.04 -16.74 4.59
N ARG A 128 -5.51 -17.13 3.41
CA ARG A 128 -6.78 -17.86 3.20
C ARG A 128 -6.63 -18.86 2.05
N GLU A 129 -7.26 -20.00 2.20
CA GLU A 129 -7.36 -21.02 1.15
C GLU A 129 -8.57 -20.68 0.27
N ILE A 130 -8.41 -19.74 -0.62
CA ILE A 130 -9.39 -19.36 -1.65
C ILE A 130 -8.79 -19.69 -3.00
N ASP A 131 -9.55 -20.38 -3.85
CA ASP A 131 -9.12 -20.65 -5.23
C ASP A 131 -9.16 -19.35 -6.06
N PRO A 132 -8.02 -18.84 -6.53
CA PRO A 132 -7.97 -17.59 -7.32
C PRO A 132 -8.80 -17.64 -8.61
N ARG A 133 -9.09 -18.86 -9.13
CA ARG A 133 -9.92 -19.04 -10.33
C ARG A 133 -11.39 -18.68 -10.10
N LEU A 134 -11.83 -18.68 -8.85
CA LEU A 134 -13.19 -18.28 -8.47
C LEU A 134 -13.30 -16.76 -8.28
N MET A 135 -12.18 -16.07 -8.16
CA MET A 135 -12.14 -14.63 -7.96
C MET A 135 -12.18 -13.89 -9.30
N GLN A 136 -12.82 -12.72 -9.30
CA GLN A 136 -12.92 -11.87 -10.47
C GLN A 136 -12.09 -10.59 -10.25
N PRO A 137 -11.55 -9.98 -11.32
CA PRO A 137 -10.82 -8.74 -11.19
C PRO A 137 -11.73 -7.61 -10.69
N MET A 138 -11.14 -6.73 -9.90
CA MET A 138 -11.76 -5.53 -9.40
C MET A 138 -11.33 -4.35 -10.27
N GLU A 139 -12.29 -3.76 -10.97
CA GLU A 139 -12.07 -2.66 -11.91
C GLU A 139 -12.30 -1.32 -11.20
N PRO A 140 -11.36 -0.37 -11.23
CA PRO A 140 -11.62 0.99 -10.76
C PRO A 140 -12.66 1.65 -11.68
N VAL A 141 -13.63 2.31 -11.08
CA VAL A 141 -14.68 3.05 -11.78
C VAL A 141 -14.80 4.45 -11.21
N THR A 142 -15.10 5.41 -12.07
CA THR A 142 -15.37 6.78 -11.70
C THR A 142 -16.73 7.20 -12.20
N PHE A 143 -17.50 7.90 -11.37
CA PHE A 143 -18.82 8.41 -11.74
C PHE A 143 -19.12 9.71 -11.00
N ALA A 144 -19.99 10.54 -11.59
CA ALA A 144 -20.39 11.80 -10.97
C ALA A 144 -21.55 11.60 -9.99
N ALA A 145 -21.46 12.21 -8.82
CA ALA A 145 -22.58 12.38 -7.89
C ALA A 145 -23.59 13.41 -8.42
N ARG A 146 -24.75 13.55 -7.75
CA ARG A 146 -25.80 14.48 -8.17
C ARG A 146 -25.37 15.95 -8.15
N ASP A 147 -24.46 16.30 -7.28
CA ASP A 147 -23.87 17.64 -7.12
C ASP A 147 -22.65 17.88 -8.03
N GLY A 148 -22.29 16.89 -8.87
CA GLY A 148 -21.16 16.95 -9.78
C GLY A 148 -19.82 16.51 -9.16
N LEU A 149 -19.79 16.11 -7.88
CA LEU A 149 -18.60 15.56 -7.27
C LEU A 149 -18.20 14.25 -7.95
N GLU A 150 -16.95 14.13 -8.34
CA GLU A 150 -16.39 12.89 -8.87
C GLU A 150 -16.19 11.87 -7.74
N LEU A 151 -16.86 10.73 -7.88
CA LEU A 151 -16.76 9.60 -6.97
C LEU A 151 -15.94 8.50 -7.59
N HIS A 152 -15.09 7.87 -6.78
CA HIS A 152 -14.28 6.72 -7.14
C HIS A 152 -14.83 5.47 -6.45
N GLY A 153 -14.79 4.35 -7.14
CA GLY A 153 -15.22 3.08 -6.61
C GLY A 153 -14.57 1.92 -7.34
N TYR A 154 -14.93 0.73 -6.94
CA TYR A 154 -14.47 -0.50 -7.55
C TYR A 154 -15.66 -1.37 -7.93
N LEU A 155 -15.58 -1.99 -9.09
CA LEU A 155 -16.61 -2.88 -9.61
C LEU A 155 -16.03 -4.27 -9.83
N THR A 156 -16.62 -5.27 -9.17
CA THR A 156 -16.33 -6.68 -9.45
C THR A 156 -17.55 -7.30 -10.13
N ARG A 157 -17.37 -7.89 -11.30
CA ARG A 157 -18.43 -8.52 -12.07
C ARG A 157 -18.36 -10.04 -11.91
N PRO A 158 -19.50 -10.73 -11.66
CA PRO A 158 -19.50 -12.19 -11.63
C PRO A 158 -19.05 -12.79 -12.96
N ALA A 159 -18.39 -13.94 -12.91
CA ALA A 159 -18.00 -14.67 -14.11
C ALA A 159 -19.21 -14.93 -15.02
N GLY A 160 -19.05 -14.72 -16.33
CA GLY A 160 -20.10 -14.95 -17.32
C GLY A 160 -21.31 -13.98 -17.25
N SER A 161 -21.17 -12.84 -16.55
CA SER A 161 -22.24 -11.83 -16.43
C SER A 161 -22.23 -10.79 -17.54
N ALA A 162 -21.26 -10.81 -18.46
CA ALA A 162 -21.17 -9.86 -19.55
C ALA A 162 -22.48 -9.82 -20.39
N GLY A 163 -23.05 -8.62 -20.56
CA GLY A 163 -24.31 -8.41 -21.28
C GLY A 163 -25.56 -8.93 -20.55
N ARG A 164 -25.47 -9.41 -19.32
CA ARG A 164 -26.60 -9.93 -18.55
C ARG A 164 -26.93 -8.99 -17.38
N LYS A 165 -28.24 -8.89 -17.06
CA LYS A 165 -28.68 -8.25 -15.82
C LYS A 165 -28.45 -9.19 -14.66
N VAL A 166 -27.66 -8.73 -13.68
CA VAL A 166 -27.36 -9.46 -12.45
C VAL A 166 -27.69 -8.57 -11.25
N PRO A 167 -27.95 -9.14 -10.07
CA PRO A 167 -28.12 -8.35 -8.85
C PRO A 167 -26.88 -7.50 -8.58
N LEU A 168 -27.08 -6.26 -8.11
CA LEU A 168 -26.04 -5.33 -7.70
C LEU A 168 -25.99 -5.23 -6.18
N ILE A 169 -24.81 -5.39 -5.62
CA ILE A 169 -24.53 -5.12 -4.20
C ILE A 169 -23.69 -3.84 -4.15
N ILE A 170 -24.17 -2.83 -3.42
CA ILE A 170 -23.42 -1.60 -3.16
C ILE A 170 -22.90 -1.67 -1.73
N HIS A 171 -21.59 -1.50 -1.57
CA HIS A 171 -20.93 -1.45 -0.29
C HIS A 171 -20.21 -0.09 -0.15
N PRO A 172 -20.86 0.92 0.47
CA PRO A 172 -20.21 2.20 0.73
C PRO A 172 -19.12 2.03 1.78
N HIS A 173 -18.02 2.75 1.61
CA HIS A 173 -16.87 2.68 2.51
C HIS A 173 -16.55 4.07 3.06
#